data_b547f944c5af7f1f5ed073c680e79ab3
#
_entry.id   b547f944c5af7f1f5ed073c680e79ab3
#
_cell.length_a   1.000
_cell.length_b   1.000
_cell.length_c   1.000
_cell.angle_alpha   90.00
_cell.angle_beta   90.00
_cell.angle_gamma   90.00
#
_symmetry.space_group_name_H-M   'P 1'
#
loop_
_entity.id
_entity.type
_entity.pdbx_description
1 polymer ?
#
loop_
_entity_poly.entity_id
_entity_poly.type
_entity_poly.pdbx_seq_one_letter_code
_entity_poly.pdbx_strand_id
1 'polypeptide(L)'
;MDIFADTADIEEIKKLNDLGIIDGVTTNPTLIAKSGRDLREVLAEICDVVRGPVSGETVSTDAEGMIREGRWLREIDDTYMVVKVPLTAEGIKACYHLSQEGHPVNVTLCFSASSS
;
A
#
# COMPACT_ATOMS: atom_id res chain seq x y z
N MET A 1 12.94 15.77 -0.18
CA MET A 1 12.97 14.45 0.47
C MET A 1 11.53 13.99 0.74
N ASP A 2 11.23 12.79 0.33
CA ASP A 2 9.89 12.24 0.55
C ASP A 2 9.86 11.45 1.84
N ILE A 3 8.94 11.82 2.71
CA ILE A 3 8.79 11.15 4.01
C ILE A 3 7.47 10.37 4.01
N PHE A 4 7.57 9.06 4.22
CA PHE A 4 6.40 8.20 4.26
C PHE A 4 6.22 7.62 5.67
N ALA A 5 5.01 7.69 6.18
CA ALA A 5 4.70 7.08 7.48
C ALA A 5 4.33 5.62 7.26
N ASP A 6 4.95 4.73 8.02
CA ASP A 6 4.68 3.29 7.95
C ASP A 6 3.83 2.89 9.14
N THR A 7 2.53 3.15 9.03
CA THR A 7 1.60 2.92 10.13
C THR A 7 0.17 2.77 9.59
N ALA A 8 -0.69 2.14 10.37
CA ALA A 8 -2.12 2.04 10.08
C ALA A 8 -2.95 2.76 11.15
N ASP A 9 -2.29 3.46 12.06
CA ASP A 9 -2.96 4.21 13.12
C ASP A 9 -3.43 5.56 12.60
N ILE A 10 -4.73 5.71 12.42
CA ILE A 10 -5.34 6.91 11.86
C ILE A 10 -5.04 8.15 12.69
N GLU A 11 -5.05 8.04 14.00
CA GLU A 11 -4.76 9.19 14.87
C GLU A 11 -3.34 9.70 14.70
N GLU A 12 -2.39 8.77 14.59
CA GLU A 12 -1.01 9.13 14.35
C GLU A 12 -0.83 9.75 12.97
N ILE A 13 -1.50 9.19 11.97
CA ILE A 13 -1.45 9.73 10.60
C ILE A 13 -2.00 11.14 10.56
N LYS A 14 -3.10 11.40 11.23
CA LYS A 14 -3.69 12.74 11.28
C LYS A 14 -2.73 13.75 11.89
N LYS A 15 -2.08 13.37 12.99
CA LYS A 15 -1.10 14.24 13.64
C LYS A 15 0.06 14.58 12.73
N LEU A 16 0.62 13.57 12.07
CA LEU A 16 1.74 13.76 11.16
C LEU A 16 1.34 14.58 9.94
N ASN A 17 0.14 14.33 9.44
CA ASN A 17 -0.37 15.05 8.29
C ASN A 17 -0.62 16.54 8.62
N ASP A 18 -1.12 16.81 9.82
CA ASP A 18 -1.35 18.19 10.28
C ASP A 18 -0.05 18.97 10.41
N LEU A 19 1.04 18.28 10.73
CA LEU A 19 2.36 18.90 10.81
C LEU A 19 2.95 19.16 9.42
N GLY A 20 2.36 18.58 8.39
CA GLY A 20 2.83 18.75 7.01
C GLY A 20 4.16 18.08 6.72
N ILE A 21 4.54 17.07 7.51
CA ILE A 21 5.85 16.45 7.38
C ILE A 21 5.84 15.14 6.61
N ILE A 22 4.67 14.59 6.29
CA ILE A 22 4.62 13.33 5.51
C ILE A 22 4.09 13.59 4.12
N ASP A 23 4.66 12.87 3.16
CA ASP A 23 4.27 12.94 1.75
C ASP A 23 3.32 11.82 1.37
N GLY A 24 3.32 10.75 2.13
CA GLY A 24 2.44 9.62 1.89
C GLY A 24 2.49 8.62 3.03
N VAL A 25 1.78 7.52 2.88
CA VAL A 25 1.69 6.48 3.90
C VAL A 25 1.93 5.12 3.26
N THR A 26 2.72 4.28 3.91
CA THR A 26 2.85 2.88 3.52
C THR A 26 2.15 2.04 4.57
N THR A 27 1.30 1.13 4.12
CA THR A 27 0.56 0.24 5.01
C THR A 27 0.90 -1.20 4.69
N ASN A 28 0.65 -2.08 5.63
CA ASN A 28 0.73 -3.50 5.34
C ASN A 28 -0.42 -4.23 6.06
N PRO A 29 -0.81 -5.41 5.53
CA PRO A 29 -1.95 -6.15 6.07
C PRO A 29 -1.81 -6.53 7.55
N THR A 30 -0.59 -6.77 8.01
CA THR A 30 -0.34 -7.14 9.40
C THR A 30 -0.69 -6.00 10.35
N LEU A 31 -0.26 -4.79 10.01
CA LEU A 31 -0.56 -3.62 10.83
C LEU A 31 -2.06 -3.35 10.89
N ILE A 32 -2.72 -3.49 9.75
CA ILE A 32 -4.16 -3.26 9.68
C ILE A 32 -4.93 -4.32 10.47
N ALA A 33 -4.49 -5.58 10.38
CA ALA A 33 -5.10 -6.66 11.14
C ALA A 33 -5.02 -6.42 12.64
N LYS A 34 -3.89 -5.87 13.11
CA LYS A 34 -3.71 -5.55 14.52
C LYS A 34 -4.64 -4.45 15.00
N SER A 35 -5.08 -3.59 14.11
CA SER A 35 -6.01 -2.50 14.46
C SER A 35 -7.42 -3.03 14.74
N GLY A 36 -7.73 -4.23 14.30
CA GLY A 36 -9.07 -4.81 14.46
C GLY A 36 -10.11 -4.23 13.54
N ARG A 37 -9.72 -3.37 12.61
CA ARG A 37 -10.63 -2.73 11.66
C ARG A 37 -10.57 -3.40 10.30
N ASP A 38 -11.60 -3.16 9.49
CA ASP A 38 -11.66 -3.69 8.14
C ASP A 38 -10.61 -3.01 7.24
N LEU A 39 -9.90 -3.81 6.47
CA LEU A 39 -8.83 -3.35 5.60
C LEU A 39 -9.30 -2.26 4.63
N ARG A 40 -10.43 -2.50 3.98
CA ARG A 40 -10.97 -1.54 3.01
C ARG A 40 -11.31 -0.21 3.66
N GLU A 41 -11.94 -0.27 4.82
CA GLU A 41 -12.35 0.93 5.56
C GLU A 41 -11.13 1.74 5.99
N VAL A 42 -10.11 1.07 6.54
CA VAL A 42 -8.90 1.74 7.00
C VAL A 42 -8.18 2.41 5.84
N LEU A 43 -8.00 1.69 4.74
CA LEU A 43 -7.30 2.23 3.58
C LEU A 43 -8.04 3.43 2.98
N ALA A 44 -9.37 3.33 2.86
CA ALA A 44 -10.15 4.44 2.34
C ALA A 44 -10.03 5.68 3.22
N GLU A 45 -10.05 5.49 4.54
CA GLU A 45 -9.92 6.59 5.48
C GLU A 45 -8.54 7.24 5.39
N ILE A 46 -7.49 6.43 5.28
CA ILE A 46 -6.13 6.95 5.14
C ILE A 46 -6.00 7.78 3.86
N CYS A 47 -6.51 7.29 2.75
CA CYS A 47 -6.48 8.02 1.49
C CYS A 47 -7.20 9.36 1.60
N ASP A 48 -8.34 9.39 2.30
CA ASP A 48 -9.12 10.60 2.48
C ASP A 48 -8.38 11.63 3.34
N VAL A 49 -7.70 11.17 4.37
CA VAL A 49 -6.98 12.04 5.30
C VAL A 49 -5.71 12.61 4.67
N VAL A 50 -4.89 11.74 4.09
CA VAL A 50 -3.56 12.11 3.61
C VAL A 50 -3.60 12.85 2.28
N ARG A 51 -4.46 12.42 1.37
CA ARG A 51 -4.56 12.97 0.01
C ARG A 51 -3.22 13.00 -0.68
N GLY A 52 -2.47 11.94 -0.50
CA GLY A 52 -1.18 11.70 -1.14
C GLY A 52 -1.00 10.21 -1.34
N PRO A 53 0.13 9.76 -1.89
CA PRO A 53 0.33 8.34 -2.17
C PRO A 53 0.15 7.46 -0.94
N VAL A 54 -0.71 6.45 -1.06
CA VAL A 54 -0.94 5.47 0.00
C VAL A 54 -0.68 4.10 -0.61
N SER A 55 0.28 3.36 -0.04
CA SER A 55 0.63 2.04 -0.54
C SER A 55 -0.19 0.96 0.13
N GLY A 56 -0.82 0.12 -0.69
CA GLY A 56 -1.50 -1.07 -0.23
C GLY A 56 -0.70 -2.29 -0.69
N GLU A 57 -0.33 -3.15 0.25
CA GLU A 57 0.50 -4.30 -0.04
C GLU A 57 -0.33 -5.54 -0.34
N THR A 58 0.09 -6.32 -1.34
CA THR A 58 -0.56 -7.59 -1.66
C THR A 58 -0.08 -8.67 -0.69
N VAL A 59 -0.93 -9.67 -0.43
CA VAL A 59 -0.60 -10.78 0.47
C VAL A 59 -0.49 -12.11 -0.26
N SER A 60 -1.03 -12.21 -1.47
CA SER A 60 -0.95 -13.43 -2.27
C SER A 60 0.48 -13.73 -2.69
N THR A 61 0.78 -15.00 -2.93
CA THR A 61 2.12 -15.41 -3.34
C THR A 61 2.22 -15.64 -4.84
N ASP A 62 1.10 -15.70 -5.56
CA ASP A 62 1.06 -15.90 -7.00
C ASP A 62 0.61 -14.64 -7.72
N ALA A 63 1.01 -14.52 -8.98
CA ALA A 63 0.71 -13.33 -9.78
C ALA A 63 -0.79 -13.08 -9.92
N GLU A 64 -1.56 -14.15 -10.17
CA GLU A 64 -3.01 -14.01 -10.33
C GLU A 64 -3.68 -13.42 -9.10
N GLY A 65 -3.32 -13.91 -7.91
CA GLY A 65 -3.85 -13.39 -6.66
C GLY A 65 -3.45 -11.93 -6.43
N MET A 66 -2.19 -11.60 -6.74
CA MET A 66 -1.70 -10.22 -6.61
C MET A 66 -2.43 -9.27 -7.56
N ILE A 67 -2.72 -9.73 -8.77
CA ILE A 67 -3.46 -8.93 -9.75
C ILE A 67 -4.87 -8.63 -9.24
N ARG A 68 -5.55 -9.65 -8.71
CA ARG A 68 -6.90 -9.45 -8.16
C ARG A 68 -6.86 -8.50 -6.97
N GLU A 69 -5.90 -8.66 -6.08
CA GLU A 69 -5.74 -7.77 -4.94
C GLU A 69 -5.43 -6.35 -5.37
N GLY A 70 -4.56 -6.20 -6.36
CA GLY A 70 -4.22 -4.89 -6.89
C GLY A 70 -5.43 -4.16 -7.46
N ARG A 71 -6.25 -4.87 -8.21
CA ARG A 71 -7.48 -4.29 -8.75
C ARG A 71 -8.43 -3.88 -7.63
N TRP A 72 -8.56 -4.73 -6.61
CA TRP A 72 -9.40 -4.44 -5.46
C TRP A 72 -8.92 -3.21 -4.69
N LEU A 73 -7.61 -3.09 -4.51
CA LEU A 73 -7.02 -1.93 -3.84
C LEU A 73 -7.32 -0.65 -4.61
N ARG A 74 -7.19 -0.70 -5.93
CA ARG A 74 -7.47 0.46 -6.77
C ARG A 74 -8.95 0.85 -6.79
N GLU A 75 -9.83 -0.08 -6.49
CA GLU A 75 -11.26 0.21 -6.35
C GLU A 75 -11.56 0.99 -5.07
N ILE A 76 -10.70 0.85 -4.05
CA ILE A 76 -10.86 1.60 -2.82
C ILE A 76 -10.61 3.08 -3.08
N ASP A 77 -9.54 3.38 -3.82
CA ASP A 77 -9.21 4.76 -4.18
C ASP A 77 -8.35 4.71 -5.44
N ASP A 78 -8.87 5.27 -6.53
CA ASP A 78 -8.18 5.24 -7.81
C ASP A 78 -7.26 6.46 -8.03
N THR A 79 -7.21 7.35 -7.06
CA THR A 79 -6.38 8.56 -7.14
C THR A 79 -5.07 8.40 -6.38
N TYR A 80 -5.13 7.93 -5.15
CA TYR A 80 -3.97 7.89 -4.27
C TYR A 80 -3.42 6.50 -3.98
N MET A 81 -4.22 5.45 -4.20
CA MET A 81 -3.77 4.10 -3.91
C MET A 81 -2.69 3.64 -4.87
N VAL A 82 -1.58 3.14 -4.32
CA VAL A 82 -0.49 2.54 -5.06
C VAL A 82 -0.37 1.08 -4.62
N VAL A 83 -0.36 0.17 -5.57
CA VAL A 83 -0.24 -1.26 -5.26
C VAL A 83 1.21 -1.61 -5.03
N LYS A 84 1.49 -2.36 -3.98
CA LYS A 84 2.85 -2.75 -3.63
C LYS A 84 2.97 -4.26 -3.73
N VAL A 85 3.89 -4.73 -4.57
CA VAL A 85 4.12 -6.15 -4.78
C VAL A 85 5.58 -6.50 -4.45
N PRO A 86 5.86 -7.76 -4.04
CA PRO A 86 7.22 -8.15 -3.69
C PRO A 86 8.10 -8.32 -4.94
N LEU A 87 9.40 -8.21 -4.76
CA LEU A 87 10.35 -8.45 -5.83
C LEU A 87 10.58 -9.96 -5.98
N THR A 88 9.62 -10.60 -6.60
CA THR A 88 9.65 -12.04 -6.91
C THR A 88 9.20 -12.20 -8.35
N ALA A 89 9.38 -13.39 -8.92
CA ALA A 89 8.93 -13.63 -10.28
C ALA A 89 7.43 -13.37 -10.42
N GLU A 90 6.65 -13.82 -9.45
CA GLU A 90 5.19 -13.61 -9.47
C GLU A 90 4.83 -12.14 -9.24
N GLY A 91 5.55 -11.45 -8.37
CA GLY A 91 5.33 -10.02 -8.14
C GLY A 91 5.63 -9.20 -9.39
N ILE A 92 6.70 -9.54 -10.12
CA ILE A 92 7.05 -8.85 -11.36
C ILE A 92 5.97 -9.07 -12.41
N LYS A 93 5.46 -10.30 -12.53
CA LYS A 93 4.36 -10.59 -13.46
C LYS A 93 3.12 -9.76 -13.11
N ALA A 94 2.76 -9.70 -11.83
CA ALA A 94 1.63 -8.92 -11.38
C ALA A 94 1.83 -7.43 -11.68
N CYS A 95 3.04 -6.93 -11.42
CA CYS A 95 3.39 -5.54 -11.71
C CYS A 95 3.19 -5.23 -13.19
N TYR A 96 3.66 -6.12 -14.07
CA TYR A 96 3.52 -5.94 -15.50
C TYR A 96 2.05 -5.84 -15.91
N HIS A 97 1.23 -6.80 -15.45
CA HIS A 97 -0.19 -6.81 -15.77
C HIS A 97 -0.93 -5.59 -15.27
N LEU A 98 -0.70 -5.22 -14.02
CA LEU A 98 -1.38 -4.07 -13.42
C LEU A 98 -0.94 -2.77 -14.09
N SER A 99 0.32 -2.66 -14.45
CA SER A 99 0.83 -1.49 -15.17
C SER A 99 0.20 -1.37 -16.54
N GLN A 100 -0.04 -2.49 -17.22
CA GLN A 100 -0.71 -2.50 -18.52
C GLN A 100 -2.14 -1.98 -18.41
N GLU A 101 -2.76 -2.16 -17.25
CA GLU A 101 -4.11 -1.67 -17.00
C GLU A 101 -4.13 -0.22 -16.53
N GLY A 102 -2.95 0.39 -16.40
CA GLY A 102 -2.85 1.80 -15.99
C GLY A 102 -2.80 2.01 -14.49
N HIS A 103 -2.60 0.95 -13.70
CA HIS A 103 -2.51 1.07 -12.25
C HIS A 103 -1.08 1.39 -11.81
N PRO A 104 -0.88 2.32 -10.86
CA PRO A 104 0.45 2.55 -10.30
C PRO A 104 0.83 1.39 -9.38
N VAL A 105 1.98 0.80 -9.66
CA VAL A 105 2.49 -0.36 -8.91
C VAL A 105 3.94 -0.14 -8.57
N ASN A 106 4.31 -0.43 -7.33
CA ASN A 106 5.70 -0.40 -6.89
C ASN A 106 6.15 -1.80 -6.54
N VAL A 107 7.33 -2.16 -7.01
CA VAL A 107 7.95 -3.43 -6.65
C VAL A 107 8.86 -3.18 -5.46
N THR A 108 8.62 -3.90 -4.38
CA THR A 108 9.37 -3.71 -3.15
C THR A 108 10.46 -4.73 -3.02
N LEU A 109 11.67 -4.24 -2.73
CA LEU A 109 12.76 -5.12 -2.38
C LEU A 109 12.51 -5.63 -0.97
N CYS A 110 12.06 -6.88 -0.88
CA CYS A 110 11.87 -7.52 0.41
C CYS A 110 13.17 -8.15 0.85
N PHE A 111 14.08 -7.32 1.33
CA PHE A 111 15.21 -7.88 2.03
C PHE A 111 14.69 -8.29 3.41
N SER A 112 14.88 -9.54 3.74
CA SER A 112 14.59 -9.93 5.09
C SER A 112 15.53 -9.14 6.00
N ALA A 113 15.06 -8.77 7.15
CA ALA A 113 15.87 -8.00 8.08
C ALA A 113 17.14 -8.73 8.46
N SER A 114 17.14 -10.02 8.29
CA SER A 114 18.33 -10.82 8.54
C SER A 114 19.46 -10.43 7.61
N SER A 115 19.16 -9.77 6.56
CA SER A 115 20.17 -9.28 5.64
C SER A 115 20.98 -8.17 6.24
N SER A 116 20.47 -7.61 7.26
CA SER A 116 21.21 -6.57 7.96
C SER A 116 22.21 -7.20 8.87
#